data_9185ffa33aa9edae7fa4cf9d040093ee
#
_entry.id   9185ffa33aa9edae7fa4cf9d040093ee
#
_cell.length_a   1.000
_cell.length_b   1.000
_cell.length_c   1.000
_cell.angle_alpha   90.00
_cell.angle_beta   90.00
_cell.angle_gamma   90.00
#
_symmetry.space_group_name_H-M   'P 1'
#
loop_
_entity.id
_entity.type
_entity.pdbx_description
1 polymer ?
#
loop_
_entity_poly.entity_id
_entity_poly.type
_entity_poly.pdbx_seq_one_letter_code
_entity_poly.pdbx_strand_id
1 'polypeptide(L)'
;MNKGISRRRFVKLAGTAIALAALPGCGALAADENAKQPVKTKEKVAGTGGEHYVPYNERSGAEAVVYFTRDLSAAGLLKIYDRVKANLGGKVAIKLHTGEPHGPNIIPRPWVKKLMADKLPGANIIETNTYYGGGRDTTEKHRETLKTNGWADFTTVDITDEHGTAMLPVPHGKWFTEMSVGKDTLNYDSFLALTHFKGHAMGGFGGSNKNIGIGCADGQIGKKMIHAGDSGSQWGVNQEEFMERMTESTQAVVSHFKDKIAFINVMRNMSVDCDCAGTSAKPVVTPNIGIVASVDILAADQACVDCVYALPAESKKDLVERMESRHSLRQLSYMKDMGMGCDRYQLIDIDNGDKVINAQEAVKGIKGTWVPDGN
;
A
#
# COMPACT_ATOMS: atom_id res chain seq x y z
N MET A 1 59.95 -31.63 25.95
CA MET A 1 59.43 -33.03 25.78
C MET A 1 57.93 -32.95 25.87
N ASN A 2 57.33 -32.96 24.80
CA ASN A 2 56.45 -33.93 24.14
C ASN A 2 55.15 -34.39 24.85
N LYS A 3 54.03 -34.18 24.14
CA LYS A 3 52.76 -34.94 24.04
C LYS A 3 51.70 -34.62 25.12
N GLY A 4 50.43 -34.48 24.81
CA GLY A 4 49.66 -34.88 23.65
C GLY A 4 48.20 -34.44 23.76
N ILE A 5 47.57 -34.47 22.65
CA ILE A 5 46.22 -34.08 22.29
C ILE A 5 45.16 -34.99 22.97
N SER A 6 44.09 -34.43 23.48
CA SER A 6 42.85 -35.20 23.77
C SER A 6 41.62 -34.54 23.15
N ARG A 7 40.98 -35.29 22.25
CA ARG A 7 39.73 -34.98 21.55
C ARG A 7 38.53 -35.04 22.52
N ARG A 8 37.78 -33.98 22.66
CA ARG A 8 36.46 -34.03 23.33
C ARG A 8 35.34 -34.23 22.31
N ARG A 9 34.52 -35.21 22.61
CA ARG A 9 33.31 -35.60 21.91
C ARG A 9 32.33 -34.45 21.83
N PHE A 10 31.86 -34.15 20.63
CA PHE A 10 30.68 -33.35 20.39
C PHE A 10 29.42 -34.24 20.59
N VAL A 11 28.59 -33.86 21.54
CA VAL A 11 27.25 -34.40 21.68
C VAL A 11 26.38 -33.68 20.66
N LYS A 12 25.82 -34.43 19.69
CA LYS A 12 24.79 -33.94 18.77
C LYS A 12 23.47 -33.81 19.54
N LEU A 13 23.01 -32.60 19.80
CA LEU A 13 21.57 -32.33 19.98
C LEU A 13 20.98 -32.08 18.58
N ALA A 14 20.08 -32.96 18.17
CA ALA A 14 19.26 -32.77 17.02
C ALA A 14 18.18 -31.72 17.33
N GLY A 15 18.44 -30.48 16.94
CA GLY A 15 17.41 -29.45 16.85
C GLY A 15 16.88 -29.49 15.42
N THR A 16 15.61 -29.81 15.26
CA THR A 16 14.88 -29.73 13.99
C THR A 16 14.80 -28.26 13.60
N ALA A 17 15.74 -27.80 12.79
CA ALA A 17 15.63 -26.53 12.10
C ALA A 17 14.60 -26.72 10.96
N ILE A 18 13.43 -26.14 11.13
CA ILE A 18 12.49 -25.93 10.02
C ILE A 18 13.17 -24.90 9.12
N ALA A 19 13.73 -25.39 8.02
CA ALA A 19 14.20 -24.53 6.96
C ALA A 19 12.98 -23.84 6.35
N LEU A 20 12.78 -22.55 6.65
CA LEU A 20 11.96 -21.68 5.84
C LEU A 20 12.65 -21.61 4.47
N ALA A 21 12.16 -22.37 3.52
CA ALA A 21 12.51 -22.17 2.12
C ALA A 21 11.99 -20.78 1.75
N ALA A 22 12.91 -19.85 1.49
CA ALA A 22 12.60 -18.59 0.86
C ALA A 22 12.07 -18.94 -0.55
N LEU A 23 10.75 -18.84 -0.74
CA LEU A 23 10.16 -18.88 -2.06
C LEU A 23 10.65 -17.64 -2.83
N PRO A 24 11.03 -17.78 -4.11
CA PRO A 24 11.43 -16.63 -4.91
C PRO A 24 10.22 -15.69 -5.03
N GLY A 25 10.31 -14.52 -4.39
CA GLY A 25 9.34 -13.45 -4.61
C GLY A 25 9.40 -13.01 -6.07
N CYS A 26 8.29 -12.57 -6.64
CA CYS A 26 8.20 -11.97 -7.98
C CYS A 26 9.09 -10.70 -8.15
N GLY A 27 9.80 -10.29 -7.14
CA GLY A 27 10.57 -9.05 -7.07
C GLY A 27 12.07 -9.16 -7.36
N ALA A 28 12.57 -10.25 -7.95
CA ALA A 28 13.95 -10.26 -8.44
C ALA A 28 14.01 -9.52 -9.77
N LEU A 29 14.47 -8.27 -9.76
CA LEU A 29 14.86 -7.50 -10.95
C LEU A 29 16.03 -8.21 -11.65
N ALA A 30 15.74 -9.19 -12.49
CA ALA A 30 16.66 -9.68 -13.51
C ALA A 30 16.47 -8.76 -14.72
N ALA A 31 17.48 -7.97 -15.04
CA ALA A 31 17.55 -7.21 -16.27
C ALA A 31 17.61 -8.19 -17.45
N ASP A 32 16.48 -8.35 -18.14
CA ASP A 32 16.43 -8.98 -19.45
C ASP A 32 16.37 -7.88 -20.51
N GLU A 33 17.48 -7.69 -21.21
CA GLU A 33 17.70 -6.60 -22.16
C GLU A 33 16.92 -6.72 -23.48
N ASN A 34 15.97 -7.68 -23.61
CA ASN A 34 15.34 -7.96 -24.92
C ASN A 34 13.85 -8.33 -24.87
N ALA A 35 12.98 -7.54 -24.26
CA ALA A 35 11.55 -7.78 -24.42
C ALA A 35 10.72 -6.50 -24.58
N LYS A 36 10.84 -5.85 -25.74
CA LYS A 36 9.74 -5.01 -26.27
C LYS A 36 8.69 -5.92 -26.86
N GLN A 37 7.85 -6.55 -26.03
CA GLN A 37 6.61 -7.16 -26.49
C GLN A 37 5.52 -6.08 -26.56
N PRO A 38 4.71 -6.05 -27.64
CA PRO A 38 3.60 -5.11 -27.72
C PRO A 38 2.59 -5.44 -26.62
N VAL A 39 2.26 -4.43 -25.81
CA VAL A 39 1.21 -4.50 -24.79
C VAL A 39 -0.09 -4.93 -25.47
N LYS A 40 -0.61 -6.13 -25.15
CA LYS A 40 -1.93 -6.55 -25.60
C LYS A 40 -2.96 -5.60 -25.00
N THR A 41 -3.72 -4.91 -25.86
CA THR A 41 -4.86 -4.10 -25.41
C THR A 41 -5.85 -5.01 -24.69
N LYS A 42 -6.06 -4.76 -23.39
CA LYS A 42 -7.03 -5.50 -22.58
C LYS A 42 -8.46 -5.06 -22.94
N GLU A 43 -9.41 -5.97 -22.81
CA GLU A 43 -10.83 -5.65 -23.02
C GLU A 43 -11.28 -4.56 -22.03
N LYS A 44 -12.10 -3.62 -22.53
CA LYS A 44 -12.61 -2.49 -21.74
C LYS A 44 -14.00 -2.78 -21.18
N VAL A 45 -14.29 -2.26 -19.98
CA VAL A 45 -15.61 -2.38 -19.36
C VAL A 45 -16.66 -1.66 -20.19
N ALA A 46 -17.75 -2.34 -20.53
CA ALA A 46 -18.84 -1.77 -21.30
C ALA A 46 -19.44 -0.54 -20.58
N GLY A 47 -19.50 0.58 -21.27
CA GLY A 47 -20.05 1.84 -20.78
C GLY A 47 -19.09 2.72 -19.98
N THR A 48 -17.96 2.20 -19.50
CA THR A 48 -16.94 3.00 -18.77
C THR A 48 -15.69 3.25 -19.60
N GLY A 49 -15.33 2.32 -20.50
CA GLY A 49 -14.07 2.32 -21.25
C GLY A 49 -12.86 1.83 -20.48
N GLY A 50 -13.01 1.46 -19.20
CA GLY A 50 -11.95 0.90 -18.36
C GLY A 50 -11.75 -0.61 -18.54
N GLU A 51 -10.72 -1.14 -17.90
CA GLU A 51 -10.42 -2.59 -17.92
C GLU A 51 -11.47 -3.38 -17.12
N HIS A 52 -11.75 -4.61 -17.57
CA HIS A 52 -12.56 -5.56 -16.80
C HIS A 52 -11.78 -6.13 -15.62
N TYR A 53 -12.49 -6.41 -14.52
CA TYR A 53 -11.96 -7.22 -13.44
C TYR A 53 -11.69 -8.63 -13.94
N VAL A 54 -10.45 -9.09 -13.74
CA VAL A 54 -10.03 -10.46 -14.09
C VAL A 54 -10.08 -11.32 -12.82
N PRO A 55 -10.94 -12.35 -12.77
CA PRO A 55 -11.00 -13.25 -11.63
C PRO A 55 -9.68 -14.01 -11.40
N TYR A 56 -9.42 -14.41 -10.15
CA TYR A 56 -8.17 -15.08 -9.77
C TYR A 56 -7.82 -16.29 -10.65
N ASN A 57 -8.81 -17.14 -10.95
CA ASN A 57 -8.64 -18.38 -11.75
C ASN A 57 -8.32 -18.11 -13.24
N GLU A 58 -8.48 -16.89 -13.71
CA GLU A 58 -8.16 -16.48 -15.08
C GLU A 58 -6.77 -15.84 -15.18
N ARG A 59 -6.12 -15.60 -14.05
CA ARG A 59 -4.76 -15.04 -14.00
C ARG A 59 -3.72 -16.15 -14.13
N SER A 60 -2.54 -15.78 -14.63
CA SER A 60 -1.40 -16.69 -14.80
C SER A 60 -0.11 -16.05 -14.28
N GLY A 61 0.89 -16.90 -14.00
CA GLY A 61 2.20 -16.44 -13.51
C GLY A 61 2.50 -16.94 -12.10
N ALA A 62 3.58 -16.43 -11.52
CA ALA A 62 4.01 -16.75 -10.17
C ALA A 62 3.01 -16.23 -9.10
N GLU A 63 3.06 -16.85 -7.93
CA GLU A 63 2.22 -16.46 -6.79
C GLU A 63 3.06 -15.79 -5.69
N ALA A 64 2.56 -14.69 -5.16
CA ALA A 64 3.06 -14.07 -3.95
C ALA A 64 2.37 -14.63 -2.70
N VAL A 65 2.90 -14.29 -1.52
CA VAL A 65 2.24 -14.58 -0.25
C VAL A 65 1.55 -13.32 0.25
N VAL A 66 0.28 -13.45 0.60
CA VAL A 66 -0.53 -12.40 1.20
C VAL A 66 -1.12 -12.93 2.50
N TYR A 67 -0.91 -12.23 3.58
CA TYR A 67 -1.49 -12.53 4.88
C TYR A 67 -2.80 -11.77 5.07
N PHE A 68 -3.74 -12.38 5.77
CA PHE A 68 -5.06 -11.81 6.05
C PHE A 68 -5.46 -12.07 7.49
N THR A 69 -6.10 -11.08 8.13
CA THR A 69 -6.79 -11.22 9.41
C THR A 69 -8.11 -10.47 9.37
N ARG A 70 -9.14 -11.02 10.03
CA ARG A 70 -10.40 -10.31 10.27
C ARG A 70 -10.38 -9.40 11.48
N ASP A 71 -9.34 -9.51 12.30
CA ASP A 71 -9.20 -8.73 13.52
C ASP A 71 -8.88 -7.27 13.19
N LEU A 72 -9.91 -6.45 13.11
CA LEU A 72 -9.84 -4.99 12.93
C LEU A 72 -9.63 -4.30 14.29
N SER A 73 -8.46 -4.53 14.86
CA SER A 73 -8.02 -3.95 16.13
C SER A 73 -6.52 -3.64 16.10
N ALA A 74 -6.02 -2.97 17.14
CA ALA A 74 -4.58 -2.79 17.32
C ALA A 74 -3.85 -4.14 17.41
N ALA A 75 -4.44 -5.15 18.07
CA ALA A 75 -3.86 -6.49 18.17
C ALA A 75 -3.76 -7.17 16.80
N GLY A 76 -4.81 -7.10 15.99
CA GLY A 76 -4.82 -7.60 14.62
C GLY A 76 -3.74 -6.93 13.75
N LEU A 77 -3.59 -5.60 13.86
CA LEU A 77 -2.53 -4.87 13.16
C LEU A 77 -1.13 -5.34 13.59
N LEU A 78 -0.87 -5.53 14.88
CA LEU A 78 0.43 -6.02 15.35
C LEU A 78 0.70 -7.46 14.90
N LYS A 79 -0.32 -8.32 14.95
CA LYS A 79 -0.24 -9.72 14.54
C LYS A 79 0.11 -9.86 13.06
N ILE A 80 -0.53 -9.07 12.19
CA ILE A 80 -0.25 -9.15 10.76
C ILE A 80 1.07 -8.46 10.39
N TYR A 81 1.47 -7.40 11.10
CA TYR A 81 2.79 -6.78 10.94
C TYR A 81 3.92 -7.80 11.19
N ASP A 82 3.77 -8.66 12.20
CA ASP A 82 4.78 -9.70 12.50
C ASP A 82 5.03 -10.67 11.33
N ARG A 83 4.12 -10.75 10.34
CA ARG A 83 4.26 -11.60 9.15
C ARG A 83 5.11 -10.97 8.04
N VAL A 84 5.24 -9.64 8.03
CA VAL A 84 5.92 -8.90 6.95
C VAL A 84 7.12 -8.09 7.43
N LYS A 85 7.42 -8.09 8.72
CA LYS A 85 8.47 -7.27 9.33
C LYS A 85 9.91 -7.68 9.00
N ALA A 86 10.12 -8.87 8.43
CA ALA A 86 11.47 -9.43 8.26
C ALA A 86 12.40 -8.53 7.45
N ASN A 87 11.85 -7.75 6.52
CA ASN A 87 12.60 -6.86 5.65
C ASN A 87 12.74 -5.42 6.21
N LEU A 88 12.11 -5.14 7.35
CA LEU A 88 12.12 -3.80 7.95
C LEU A 88 13.21 -3.71 9.03
N GLY A 89 14.03 -2.68 8.94
CA GLY A 89 15.11 -2.44 9.90
C GLY A 89 15.69 -1.04 9.77
N GLY A 90 16.55 -0.66 10.71
CA GLY A 90 17.10 0.69 10.78
C GLY A 90 16.01 1.72 11.11
N LYS A 91 16.12 2.91 10.54
CA LYS A 91 15.10 3.97 10.66
C LYS A 91 13.95 3.67 9.71
N VAL A 92 12.79 3.29 10.23
CA VAL A 92 11.61 2.90 9.45
C VAL A 92 10.71 4.10 9.17
N ALA A 93 10.39 4.35 7.90
CA ALA A 93 9.33 5.25 7.50
C ALA A 93 7.99 4.52 7.53
N ILE A 94 6.99 5.04 8.25
CA ILE A 94 5.60 4.58 8.20
C ILE A 94 4.80 5.55 7.33
N LYS A 95 4.50 5.16 6.08
CA LYS A 95 3.66 5.97 5.21
C LYS A 95 2.20 5.63 5.40
N LEU A 96 1.47 6.56 5.92
CA LEU A 96 0.02 6.49 6.05
C LEU A 96 -0.61 7.83 5.69
N HIS A 97 -1.93 7.85 5.47
CA HIS A 97 -2.69 9.07 5.28
C HIS A 97 -3.18 9.60 6.63
N THR A 98 -2.68 10.74 7.06
CA THR A 98 -3.02 11.35 8.36
C THR A 98 -4.40 12.04 8.38
N GLY A 99 -5.03 12.17 7.22
CA GLY A 99 -6.37 12.76 7.05
C GLY A 99 -6.35 14.27 6.88
N GLU A 100 -7.43 14.81 6.31
CA GLU A 100 -7.78 16.22 6.41
C GLU A 100 -8.33 16.52 7.82
N PRO A 101 -8.42 17.80 8.24
CA PRO A 101 -8.93 18.15 9.56
C PRO A 101 -10.28 17.47 9.85
N HIS A 102 -10.34 16.76 10.98
CA HIS A 102 -11.54 16.05 11.46
C HIS A 102 -12.04 14.92 10.53
N GLY A 103 -11.21 14.41 9.62
CA GLY A 103 -11.57 13.29 8.73
C GLY A 103 -11.97 12.04 9.53
N PRO A 104 -13.18 11.45 9.27
CA PRO A 104 -13.76 10.46 10.17
C PRO A 104 -13.22 9.04 9.98
N ASN A 105 -12.57 8.72 8.85
CA ASN A 105 -12.34 7.34 8.43
C ASN A 105 -10.88 6.88 8.51
N ILE A 106 -9.95 7.74 8.94
CA ILE A 106 -8.51 7.43 9.00
C ILE A 106 -8.23 6.18 9.86
N ILE A 107 -7.07 5.57 9.65
CA ILE A 107 -6.61 4.48 10.53
C ILE A 107 -6.57 4.98 11.97
N PRO A 108 -7.13 4.21 12.94
CA PRO A 108 -7.19 4.65 14.33
C PRO A 108 -5.80 4.95 14.90
N ARG A 109 -5.64 6.14 15.43
CA ARG A 109 -4.38 6.59 16.04
C ARG A 109 -3.90 5.68 17.18
N PRO A 110 -4.78 5.14 18.05
CA PRO A 110 -4.37 4.18 19.08
C PRO A 110 -3.70 2.92 18.50
N TRP A 111 -4.14 2.44 17.32
CA TRP A 111 -3.53 1.29 16.67
C TRP A 111 -2.12 1.61 16.18
N VAL A 112 -1.94 2.76 15.56
CA VAL A 112 -0.63 3.22 15.05
C VAL A 112 0.31 3.51 16.22
N LYS A 113 -0.17 4.19 17.28
CA LYS A 113 0.59 4.43 18.50
C LYS A 113 1.10 3.12 19.11
N LYS A 114 0.23 2.10 19.20
CA LYS A 114 0.59 0.79 19.72
C LYS A 114 1.59 0.06 18.81
N LEU A 115 1.40 0.11 17.49
CA LEU A 115 2.36 -0.47 16.53
C LEU A 115 3.75 0.16 16.70
N MET A 116 3.82 1.49 16.77
CA MET A 116 5.09 2.20 16.96
C MET A 116 5.75 1.85 18.29
N ALA A 117 4.99 1.85 19.38
CA ALA A 117 5.53 1.57 20.70
C ALA A 117 6.04 0.13 20.85
N ASP A 118 5.27 -0.86 20.37
CA ASP A 118 5.53 -2.26 20.63
C ASP A 118 6.45 -2.93 19.58
N LYS A 119 6.44 -2.44 18.35
CA LYS A 119 7.09 -3.11 17.22
C LYS A 119 8.12 -2.25 16.47
N LEU A 120 7.95 -0.95 16.46
CA LEU A 120 8.73 -0.01 15.64
C LEU A 120 9.23 1.18 16.47
N PRO A 121 9.95 0.95 17.59
CA PRO A 121 10.51 2.05 18.37
C PRO A 121 11.51 2.83 17.49
N GLY A 122 11.32 4.16 17.42
CA GLY A 122 12.15 5.04 16.58
C GLY A 122 11.71 5.19 15.13
N ALA A 123 10.63 4.52 14.70
CA ALA A 123 10.02 4.80 13.41
C ALA A 123 9.32 6.17 13.43
N ASN A 124 9.22 6.81 12.26
CA ASN A 124 8.43 8.03 12.07
C ASN A 124 7.30 7.78 11.08
N ILE A 125 6.17 8.43 11.33
CA ILE A 125 5.15 8.61 10.29
C ILE A 125 5.68 9.63 9.30
N ILE A 126 5.50 9.37 8.01
CA ILE A 126 5.88 10.30 6.94
C ILE A 126 4.68 10.70 6.08
N GLU A 127 4.64 11.97 5.68
CA GLU A 127 3.68 12.56 4.75
C GLU A 127 4.38 13.59 3.85
N THR A 128 3.67 14.09 2.83
CA THR A 128 4.06 15.26 2.02
C THR A 128 2.90 16.25 1.95
N ASN A 129 3.18 17.50 1.66
CA ASN A 129 2.17 18.53 1.44
C ASN A 129 1.28 18.19 0.24
N THR A 130 0.06 18.72 0.20
CA THR A 130 -0.88 18.46 -0.89
C THR A 130 -0.67 19.40 -2.07
N TYR A 131 -1.09 18.97 -3.26
CA TYR A 131 -1.08 19.76 -4.49
C TYR A 131 -2.32 20.68 -4.60
N TYR A 132 -3.42 20.30 -3.95
CA TYR A 132 -4.64 21.11 -3.84
C TYR A 132 -4.58 21.98 -2.59
N GLY A 133 -5.22 23.16 -2.65
CA GLY A 133 -5.36 24.05 -1.51
C GLY A 133 -6.23 23.44 -0.41
N GLY A 134 -5.84 23.63 0.85
CA GLY A 134 -6.58 23.09 1.99
C GLY A 134 -5.77 23.10 3.28
N GLY A 135 -6.04 22.15 4.17
CA GLY A 135 -5.41 22.03 5.48
C GLY A 135 -3.97 21.50 5.45
N ARG A 136 -3.47 21.06 4.28
CA ARG A 136 -2.15 20.43 4.15
C ARG A 136 -1.35 20.92 2.93
N ASP A 137 -1.70 22.08 2.37
CA ASP A 137 -1.02 22.66 1.19
C ASP A 137 0.28 23.38 1.52
N THR A 138 0.49 23.73 2.80
CA THR A 138 1.77 24.21 3.32
C THR A 138 2.16 23.41 4.57
N THR A 139 3.45 23.40 4.89
CA THR A 139 3.96 22.70 6.08
C THR A 139 3.32 23.19 7.36
N GLU A 140 3.11 24.52 7.51
CA GLU A 140 2.49 25.11 8.70
C GLU A 140 1.05 24.61 8.89
N LYS A 141 0.23 24.68 7.83
CA LYS A 141 -1.16 24.18 7.86
C LYS A 141 -1.21 22.66 8.07
N HIS A 142 -0.28 21.93 7.45
CA HIS A 142 -0.18 20.48 7.60
C HIS A 142 0.12 20.12 9.07
N ARG A 143 1.07 20.79 9.72
CA ARG A 143 1.35 20.60 11.15
C ARG A 143 0.14 20.92 12.03
N GLU A 144 -0.64 21.94 11.68
CA GLU A 144 -1.88 22.28 12.39
C GLU A 144 -2.96 21.19 12.20
N THR A 145 -3.07 20.62 11.00
CA THR A 145 -3.94 19.48 10.73
C THR A 145 -3.52 18.25 11.53
N LEU A 146 -2.22 17.98 11.64
CA LEU A 146 -1.71 16.87 12.46
C LEU A 146 -2.06 17.01 13.94
N LYS A 147 -2.02 18.23 14.48
CA LYS A 147 -2.49 18.52 15.85
C LYS A 147 -4.00 18.32 15.96
N THR A 148 -4.77 18.89 15.06
CA THR A 148 -6.24 18.80 15.03
C THR A 148 -6.69 17.33 15.01
N ASN A 149 -5.98 16.48 14.25
CA ASN A 149 -6.26 15.05 14.15
C ASN A 149 -5.62 14.22 15.29
N GLY A 150 -4.87 14.84 16.22
CA GLY A 150 -4.27 14.17 17.38
C GLY A 150 -3.06 13.27 17.07
N TRP A 151 -2.43 13.42 15.90
CA TRP A 151 -1.17 12.73 15.60
C TRP A 151 -0.01 13.26 16.42
N ALA A 152 0.03 14.60 16.62
CA ALA A 152 1.07 15.27 17.40
C ALA A 152 1.06 14.90 18.89
N ASP A 153 0.02 14.23 19.40
CA ASP A 153 -0.10 13.83 20.79
C ASP A 153 0.86 12.70 21.18
N PHE A 154 1.38 11.93 20.19
CA PHE A 154 2.23 10.77 20.48
C PHE A 154 3.43 10.61 19.55
N THR A 155 3.51 11.35 18.45
CA THR A 155 4.62 11.26 17.51
C THR A 155 4.84 12.57 16.75
N THR A 156 6.05 12.77 16.26
CA THR A 156 6.33 13.78 15.24
C THR A 156 6.14 13.13 13.88
N VAL A 157 5.25 13.70 13.05
CA VAL A 157 5.10 13.32 11.65
C VAL A 157 6.11 14.10 10.84
N ASP A 158 6.93 13.40 10.06
CA ASP A 158 7.90 13.99 9.15
C ASP A 158 7.21 14.39 7.85
N ILE A 159 7.16 15.69 7.56
CA ILE A 159 6.63 16.24 6.30
C ILE A 159 7.81 16.30 5.34
N THR A 160 8.00 15.23 4.59
CA THR A 160 9.27 14.92 3.90
C THR A 160 9.65 15.88 2.78
N ASP A 161 8.75 16.73 2.33
CA ASP A 161 9.00 17.81 1.37
C ASP A 161 9.22 19.21 2.03
N GLU A 162 9.28 19.25 3.37
CA GLU A 162 9.56 20.51 4.12
C GLU A 162 10.94 21.08 3.77
N HIS A 163 11.96 20.22 3.61
CA HIS A 163 13.34 20.60 3.32
C HIS A 163 13.70 20.50 1.83
N GLY A 164 12.70 20.44 0.96
CA GLY A 164 12.87 20.37 -0.49
C GLY A 164 12.55 19.00 -1.08
N THR A 165 13.03 18.80 -2.30
CA THR A 165 12.70 17.64 -3.12
C THR A 165 13.93 16.83 -3.50
N ALA A 166 13.75 15.57 -3.89
CA ALA A 166 14.77 14.72 -4.50
C ALA A 166 14.18 14.00 -5.71
N MET A 167 15.03 13.72 -6.70
CA MET A 167 14.63 12.94 -7.87
C MET A 167 15.02 11.48 -7.66
N LEU A 168 14.06 10.58 -7.82
CA LEU A 168 14.27 9.14 -7.81
C LEU A 168 14.06 8.56 -9.22
N PRO A 169 14.93 7.66 -9.69
CA PRO A 169 14.77 7.05 -11.00
C PRO A 169 13.51 6.19 -11.08
N VAL A 170 12.86 6.18 -12.23
CA VAL A 170 11.74 5.30 -12.60
C VAL A 170 12.26 4.27 -13.60
N PRO A 171 12.64 3.05 -13.18
CA PRO A 171 13.38 2.11 -14.03
C PRO A 171 12.65 1.68 -15.31
N HIS A 172 11.32 1.63 -15.31
CA HIS A 172 10.51 1.15 -16.43
C HIS A 172 9.40 2.14 -16.79
N GLY A 173 9.61 3.43 -16.52
CA GLY A 173 8.60 4.45 -16.77
C GLY A 173 8.34 4.68 -18.26
N LYS A 174 7.07 4.84 -18.61
CA LYS A 174 6.58 5.32 -19.90
C LYS A 174 6.50 6.85 -19.91
N TRP A 175 6.12 7.41 -18.76
CA TRP A 175 5.86 8.83 -18.58
C TRP A 175 7.03 9.56 -17.94
N PHE A 176 7.75 8.87 -17.05
CA PHE A 176 8.83 9.45 -16.28
C PHE A 176 10.11 8.62 -16.38
N THR A 177 11.24 9.30 -16.49
CA THR A 177 12.56 8.71 -16.24
C THR A 177 12.98 8.87 -14.77
N GLU A 178 12.48 9.94 -14.13
CA GLU A 178 12.71 10.27 -12.73
C GLU A 178 11.44 10.88 -12.15
N MET A 179 11.22 10.69 -10.85
CA MET A 179 10.07 11.20 -10.12
C MET A 179 10.51 12.06 -8.94
N SER A 180 9.88 13.23 -8.81
CA SER A 180 10.14 14.14 -7.68
C SER A 180 9.39 13.69 -6.43
N VAL A 181 10.15 13.47 -5.34
CA VAL A 181 9.64 13.05 -4.03
C VAL A 181 10.08 14.03 -2.95
N GLY A 182 9.44 13.99 -1.80
CA GLY A 182 9.91 14.72 -0.62
C GLY A 182 11.31 14.26 -0.24
N LYS A 183 12.26 15.21 -0.14
CA LYS A 183 13.69 14.93 0.05
C LYS A 183 13.98 14.07 1.29
N ASP A 184 13.26 14.32 2.38
CA ASP A 184 13.52 13.64 3.64
C ASP A 184 13.04 12.18 3.65
N THR A 185 12.31 11.72 2.61
CA THR A 185 12.03 10.30 2.38
C THR A 185 13.33 9.48 2.27
N LEU A 186 14.42 10.08 1.79
CA LEU A 186 15.72 9.43 1.65
C LEU A 186 16.48 9.27 2.97
N ASN A 187 15.99 9.82 4.07
CA ASN A 187 16.60 9.70 5.40
C ASN A 187 16.21 8.40 6.13
N TYR A 188 15.50 7.49 5.46
CA TYR A 188 15.01 6.25 6.03
C TYR A 188 15.68 5.02 5.42
N ASP A 189 15.88 3.99 6.24
CA ASP A 189 16.54 2.74 5.82
C ASP A 189 15.56 1.72 5.27
N SER A 190 14.28 1.79 5.70
CA SER A 190 13.22 0.89 5.29
C SER A 190 11.85 1.56 5.35
N PHE A 191 10.83 0.93 4.75
CA PHE A 191 9.56 1.58 4.48
C PHE A 191 8.37 0.65 4.76
N LEU A 192 7.43 1.08 5.57
CA LEU A 192 6.14 0.44 5.79
C LEU A 192 5.03 1.29 5.18
N ALA A 193 4.40 0.81 4.12
CA ALA A 193 3.14 1.38 3.64
C ALA A 193 1.99 0.87 4.50
N LEU A 194 1.51 1.69 5.43
CA LEU A 194 0.33 1.41 6.25
C LEU A 194 -0.86 2.16 5.66
N THR A 195 -1.69 1.46 4.92
CA THR A 195 -2.70 2.05 4.05
C THR A 195 -4.11 1.81 4.57
N HIS A 196 -4.90 2.86 4.70
CA HIS A 196 -6.35 2.74 4.76
C HIS A 196 -6.86 2.46 3.34
N PHE A 197 -7.36 1.25 3.09
CA PHE A 197 -7.94 0.88 1.79
C PHE A 197 -9.38 1.41 1.68
N LYS A 198 -9.69 2.12 0.61
CA LYS A 198 -10.98 2.82 0.39
C LYS A 198 -11.14 3.25 -1.06
N GLY A 199 -12.29 3.86 -1.38
CA GLY A 199 -12.49 4.54 -2.65
C GLY A 199 -11.65 5.82 -2.81
N HIS A 200 -11.63 6.36 -4.02
CA HIS A 200 -10.98 7.64 -4.33
C HIS A 200 -11.62 8.32 -5.53
N ALA A 201 -11.76 9.64 -5.47
CA ALA A 201 -12.45 10.42 -6.50
C ALA A 201 -11.80 10.33 -7.90
N MET A 202 -10.47 10.35 -7.99
CA MET A 202 -9.72 10.21 -9.24
C MET A 202 -9.20 8.79 -9.45
N GLY A 203 -8.62 8.17 -8.42
CA GLY A 203 -7.96 6.87 -8.50
C GLY A 203 -8.89 5.67 -8.43
N GLY A 204 -10.20 5.86 -8.25
CA GLY A 204 -11.18 4.79 -8.07
C GLY A 204 -11.05 4.07 -6.73
N PHE A 205 -9.87 3.54 -6.40
CA PHE A 205 -9.50 3.10 -5.06
C PHE A 205 -8.15 3.66 -4.63
N GLY A 206 -7.90 3.62 -3.33
CA GLY A 206 -6.62 3.95 -2.71
C GLY A 206 -6.11 2.77 -1.92
N GLY A 207 -5.20 2.00 -2.52
CA GLY A 207 -4.38 0.96 -1.92
C GLY A 207 -2.96 1.45 -1.63
N SER A 208 -2.04 0.51 -1.44
CA SER A 208 -0.61 0.80 -1.21
C SER A 208 0.01 1.55 -2.38
N ASN A 209 -0.36 1.22 -3.64
CA ASN A 209 0.09 1.93 -4.82
C ASN A 209 -0.22 3.44 -4.71
N LYS A 210 -1.48 3.80 -4.48
CA LYS A 210 -1.88 5.20 -4.35
C LYS A 210 -1.28 5.88 -3.11
N ASN A 211 -1.20 5.17 -1.98
CA ASN A 211 -0.64 5.72 -0.74
C ASN A 211 0.83 6.15 -0.92
N ILE A 212 1.61 5.37 -1.64
CA ILE A 212 3.01 5.67 -1.96
C ILE A 212 3.07 6.71 -3.08
N GLY A 213 2.47 6.42 -4.23
CA GLY A 213 2.63 7.22 -5.45
C GLY A 213 2.23 8.69 -5.28
N ILE A 214 1.11 8.94 -4.59
CA ILE A 214 0.68 10.31 -4.28
C ILE A 214 1.34 10.80 -2.98
N GLY A 215 1.47 9.92 -1.98
CA GLY A 215 1.84 10.33 -0.64
C GLY A 215 3.34 10.53 -0.41
N CYS A 216 4.21 10.11 -1.34
CA CYS A 216 5.65 10.38 -1.31
C CYS A 216 6.08 11.43 -2.37
N ALA A 217 5.30 11.62 -3.43
CA ALA A 217 5.48 12.72 -4.36
C ALA A 217 5.39 14.05 -3.61
N ASP A 218 6.34 14.96 -3.82
CA ASP A 218 6.28 16.27 -3.17
C ASP A 218 5.09 17.11 -3.63
N GLY A 219 4.66 18.06 -2.80
CA GLY A 219 3.44 18.84 -3.01
C GLY A 219 3.45 19.75 -4.23
N GLN A 220 4.60 20.15 -4.73
CA GLN A 220 4.72 21.15 -5.78
C GLN A 220 5.09 20.58 -7.14
N ILE A 221 6.14 19.76 -7.22
CA ILE A 221 6.68 19.22 -8.47
C ILE A 221 6.10 17.83 -8.72
N GLY A 222 6.31 16.89 -7.81
CA GLY A 222 5.96 15.49 -8.01
C GLY A 222 4.47 15.26 -8.20
N LYS A 223 3.63 15.85 -7.35
CA LYS A 223 2.18 15.74 -7.52
C LYS A 223 1.70 16.43 -8.79
N LYS A 224 2.34 17.54 -9.21
CA LYS A 224 2.05 18.18 -10.50
C LYS A 224 2.39 17.25 -11.67
N MET A 225 3.52 16.57 -11.63
CA MET A 225 3.90 15.58 -12.66
C MET A 225 2.81 14.52 -12.85
N ILE A 226 2.20 14.05 -11.74
CA ILE A 226 1.17 13.02 -11.77
C ILE A 226 -0.17 13.56 -12.30
N HIS A 227 -0.59 14.76 -11.88
CA HIS A 227 -1.97 15.23 -12.08
C HIS A 227 -2.14 16.16 -13.29
N ALA A 228 -1.18 17.01 -13.56
CA ALA A 228 -1.29 18.02 -14.61
C ALA A 228 -0.86 17.48 -15.98
N GLY A 229 0.12 16.59 -16.01
CA GLY A 229 0.74 16.17 -17.26
C GLY A 229 1.26 17.39 -18.03
N ASP A 230 1.17 17.31 -19.34
CA ASP A 230 1.62 18.36 -20.25
C ASP A 230 0.51 19.35 -20.65
N SER A 231 -0.70 19.17 -20.11
CA SER A 231 -1.91 19.93 -20.51
C SER A 231 -1.93 21.39 -20.04
N GLY A 232 -1.09 21.76 -19.06
CA GLY A 232 -1.14 23.05 -18.39
C GLY A 232 -2.30 23.22 -17.41
N SER A 233 -3.26 22.29 -17.37
CA SER A 233 -4.33 22.25 -16.37
C SER A 233 -3.87 21.54 -15.11
N GLN A 234 -4.29 22.00 -13.93
CA GLN A 234 -3.96 21.36 -12.65
C GLN A 234 -4.34 19.87 -12.60
N TRP A 235 -5.42 19.49 -13.27
CA TRP A 235 -5.99 18.13 -13.31
C TRP A 235 -6.15 17.67 -14.75
N GLY A 236 -5.09 17.81 -15.57
CA GLY A 236 -5.17 17.71 -17.02
C GLY A 236 -5.03 16.30 -17.60
N VAL A 237 -4.56 15.34 -16.79
CA VAL A 237 -4.38 13.96 -17.27
C VAL A 237 -5.72 13.20 -17.32
N ASN A 238 -5.86 12.31 -18.30
CA ASN A 238 -7.01 11.40 -18.33
C ASN A 238 -6.91 10.31 -17.26
N GLN A 239 -7.99 9.53 -17.06
CA GLN A 239 -8.07 8.54 -15.99
C GLN A 239 -6.98 7.46 -16.05
N GLU A 240 -6.76 6.83 -17.20
CA GLU A 240 -5.76 5.76 -17.34
C GLU A 240 -4.33 6.31 -17.22
N GLU A 241 -4.06 7.45 -17.84
CA GLU A 241 -2.77 8.13 -17.71
C GLU A 241 -2.46 8.51 -16.25
N PHE A 242 -3.48 8.98 -15.51
CA PHE A 242 -3.32 9.24 -14.09
C PHE A 242 -2.92 7.98 -13.31
N MET A 243 -3.55 6.82 -13.60
CA MET A 243 -3.20 5.56 -12.95
C MET A 243 -1.76 5.14 -13.28
N GLU A 244 -1.34 5.29 -14.53
CA GLU A 244 0.00 4.97 -14.99
C GLU A 244 1.05 5.88 -14.36
N ARG A 245 0.86 7.20 -14.42
CA ARG A 245 1.78 8.19 -13.80
C ARG A 245 1.91 8.00 -12.29
N MET A 246 0.81 7.74 -11.60
CA MET A 246 0.79 7.46 -10.16
C MET A 246 1.56 6.16 -9.85
N THR A 247 1.42 5.13 -10.66
CA THR A 247 2.12 3.85 -10.50
C THR A 247 3.62 4.00 -10.75
N GLU A 248 4.02 4.82 -11.72
CA GLU A 248 5.43 5.15 -11.95
C GLU A 248 6.05 5.91 -10.78
N SER A 249 5.29 6.82 -10.18
CA SER A 249 5.71 7.47 -8.93
C SER A 249 5.92 6.45 -7.80
N THR A 250 5.04 5.45 -7.70
CA THR A 250 5.21 4.35 -6.75
C THR A 250 6.46 3.53 -7.04
N GLN A 251 6.71 3.21 -8.32
CA GLN A 251 7.89 2.44 -8.71
C GLN A 251 9.19 3.13 -8.29
N ALA A 252 9.27 4.45 -8.42
CA ALA A 252 10.45 5.20 -7.99
C ALA A 252 10.78 4.95 -6.50
N VAL A 253 9.76 5.01 -5.64
CA VAL A 253 9.92 4.78 -4.19
C VAL A 253 10.21 3.32 -3.87
N VAL A 254 9.44 2.38 -4.44
CA VAL A 254 9.64 0.94 -4.23
C VAL A 254 11.04 0.51 -4.70
N SER A 255 11.49 1.00 -5.85
CA SER A 255 12.84 0.70 -6.36
C SER A 255 13.95 1.28 -5.49
N HIS A 256 13.73 2.40 -4.82
CA HIS A 256 14.67 2.99 -3.89
C HIS A 256 14.86 2.11 -2.64
N PHE A 257 13.75 1.65 -2.01
CA PHE A 257 13.80 0.82 -0.81
C PHE A 257 14.09 -0.67 -1.11
N LYS A 258 13.90 -1.11 -2.34
CA LYS A 258 14.13 -2.50 -2.80
C LYS A 258 13.35 -3.51 -1.96
N ASP A 259 14.07 -4.48 -1.35
CA ASP A 259 13.54 -5.51 -0.46
C ASP A 259 13.23 -5.02 0.97
N LYS A 260 13.60 -3.77 1.30
CA LYS A 260 13.37 -3.18 2.62
C LYS A 260 12.03 -2.44 2.70
N ILE A 261 10.99 -3.06 2.19
CA ILE A 261 9.64 -2.49 2.14
C ILE A 261 8.57 -3.54 2.46
N ALA A 262 7.50 -3.12 3.11
CA ALA A 262 6.33 -3.96 3.35
C ALA A 262 5.03 -3.15 3.21
N PHE A 263 3.93 -3.84 2.92
CA PHE A 263 2.64 -3.25 2.61
C PHE A 263 1.56 -3.84 3.52
N ILE A 264 0.81 -2.99 4.20
CA ILE A 264 -0.35 -3.35 5.02
C ILE A 264 -1.53 -2.49 4.58
N ASN A 265 -2.60 -3.13 4.13
CA ASN A 265 -3.85 -2.48 3.74
C ASN A 265 -4.95 -2.79 4.77
N VAL A 266 -5.51 -1.76 5.38
CA VAL A 266 -6.59 -1.85 6.38
C VAL A 266 -7.92 -1.58 5.72
N MET A 267 -8.75 -2.60 5.56
CA MET A 267 -10.06 -2.56 4.89
C MET A 267 -11.18 -2.35 5.90
N ARG A 268 -11.19 -1.17 6.52
CA ARG A 268 -12.20 -0.71 7.49
C ARG A 268 -12.77 0.64 7.09
N ASN A 269 -14.01 0.92 7.43
CA ASN A 269 -14.67 2.21 7.18
C ASN A 269 -14.45 2.71 5.75
N MET A 270 -14.58 1.80 4.78
CA MET A 270 -14.28 2.05 3.36
C MET A 270 -15.37 2.91 2.73
N SER A 271 -15.22 4.24 2.78
CA SER A 271 -16.02 5.15 1.95
C SER A 271 -15.62 5.02 0.48
N VAL A 272 -16.52 5.42 -0.44
CA VAL A 272 -16.18 5.63 -1.86
C VAL A 272 -15.25 6.83 -2.06
N ASP A 273 -15.10 7.67 -1.05
CA ASP A 273 -14.19 8.81 -1.05
C ASP A 273 -12.96 8.53 -0.17
N CYS A 274 -11.87 9.19 -0.49
CA CYS A 274 -10.61 9.11 0.23
C CYS A 274 -10.66 9.96 1.51
N ASP A 275 -9.75 9.68 2.45
CA ASP A 275 -9.52 10.50 3.64
C ASP A 275 -9.16 11.96 3.31
N CYS A 276 -8.74 12.23 2.06
CA CYS A 276 -8.54 13.58 1.53
C CYS A 276 -9.84 14.36 1.30
N ALA A 277 -11.00 13.74 1.37
CA ALA A 277 -12.29 14.43 1.39
C ALA A 277 -12.65 14.97 2.78
N GLY A 278 -11.92 14.57 3.82
CA GLY A 278 -12.15 15.02 5.19
C GLY A 278 -13.58 14.76 5.64
N THR A 279 -14.22 15.77 6.21
CA THR A 279 -15.62 15.71 6.69
C THR A 279 -16.66 15.65 5.57
N SER A 280 -16.28 15.89 4.31
CA SER A 280 -17.16 15.79 3.15
C SER A 280 -17.19 14.39 2.52
N ALA A 281 -16.42 13.43 3.05
CA ALA A 281 -16.44 12.05 2.58
C ALA A 281 -17.84 11.45 2.68
N LYS A 282 -18.26 10.75 1.63
CA LYS A 282 -19.55 10.05 1.61
C LYS A 282 -19.64 9.01 2.71
N PRO A 283 -20.84 8.71 3.19
CA PRO A 283 -21.06 7.68 4.21
C PRO A 283 -20.43 6.34 3.81
N VAL A 284 -19.97 5.60 4.81
CA VAL A 284 -19.46 4.24 4.63
C VAL A 284 -20.62 3.28 4.49
N VAL A 285 -20.72 2.62 3.33
CA VAL A 285 -21.74 1.62 3.03
C VAL A 285 -21.13 0.24 2.73
N THR A 286 -19.87 0.20 2.33
CA THR A 286 -19.13 -1.05 2.10
C THR A 286 -18.75 -1.69 3.44
N PRO A 287 -19.05 -2.99 3.66
CA PRO A 287 -18.69 -3.67 4.90
C PRO A 287 -17.18 -3.71 5.17
N ASN A 288 -16.81 -3.68 6.43
CA ASN A 288 -15.44 -3.89 6.87
C ASN A 288 -15.00 -5.33 6.57
N ILE A 289 -13.77 -5.53 6.11
CA ILE A 289 -13.30 -6.86 5.68
C ILE A 289 -12.21 -7.39 6.60
N GLY A 290 -11.16 -6.61 6.86
CA GLY A 290 -10.02 -7.07 7.62
C GLY A 290 -8.75 -6.29 7.28
N ILE A 291 -7.60 -6.88 7.55
CA ILE A 291 -6.29 -6.34 7.25
C ILE A 291 -5.55 -7.32 6.35
N VAL A 292 -4.96 -6.80 5.29
CA VAL A 292 -4.13 -7.55 4.33
C VAL A 292 -2.70 -7.07 4.43
N ALA A 293 -1.72 -7.99 4.38
CA ALA A 293 -0.31 -7.63 4.34
C ALA A 293 0.50 -8.51 3.39
N SER A 294 1.48 -7.92 2.72
CA SER A 294 2.44 -8.61 1.85
C SER A 294 3.75 -7.82 1.75
N VAL A 295 4.79 -8.46 1.23
CA VAL A 295 6.01 -7.80 0.75
C VAL A 295 5.97 -7.56 -0.76
N ASP A 296 4.88 -7.94 -1.41
CA ASP A 296 4.57 -7.72 -2.83
C ASP A 296 3.43 -6.69 -2.92
N ILE A 297 3.70 -5.53 -3.53
CA ILE A 297 2.74 -4.42 -3.57
C ILE A 297 1.52 -4.74 -4.43
N LEU A 298 1.75 -5.39 -5.58
CA LEU A 298 0.65 -5.74 -6.48
C LEU A 298 -0.25 -6.78 -5.83
N ALA A 299 0.32 -7.82 -5.21
CA ALA A 299 -0.45 -8.85 -4.52
C ALA A 299 -1.25 -8.28 -3.33
N ALA A 300 -0.68 -7.33 -2.57
CA ALA A 300 -1.38 -6.67 -1.47
C ALA A 300 -2.61 -5.88 -1.94
N ASP A 301 -2.47 -5.08 -3.00
CA ASP A 301 -3.58 -4.29 -3.54
C ASP A 301 -4.59 -5.17 -4.29
N GLN A 302 -4.11 -6.16 -5.05
CA GLN A 302 -4.96 -7.12 -5.78
C GLN A 302 -5.84 -7.92 -4.82
N ALA A 303 -5.29 -8.41 -3.71
CA ALA A 303 -6.06 -9.15 -2.70
C ALA A 303 -7.18 -8.30 -2.09
N CYS A 304 -6.93 -7.01 -1.84
CA CYS A 304 -7.97 -6.10 -1.38
C CYS A 304 -9.08 -5.89 -2.41
N VAL A 305 -8.72 -5.68 -3.68
CA VAL A 305 -9.68 -5.55 -4.77
C VAL A 305 -10.49 -6.83 -4.93
N ASP A 306 -9.85 -8.01 -4.90
CA ASP A 306 -10.54 -9.29 -4.98
C ASP A 306 -11.53 -9.50 -3.84
N CYS A 307 -11.16 -9.11 -2.62
CA CYS A 307 -12.09 -9.15 -1.47
C CYS A 307 -13.29 -8.22 -1.67
N VAL A 308 -13.09 -7.01 -2.23
CA VAL A 308 -14.22 -6.11 -2.56
C VAL A 308 -15.12 -6.73 -3.62
N TYR A 309 -14.56 -7.29 -4.70
CA TYR A 309 -15.35 -7.93 -5.75
C TYR A 309 -16.06 -9.21 -5.27
N ALA A 310 -15.55 -9.88 -4.24
CA ALA A 310 -16.15 -11.06 -3.63
C ALA A 310 -17.33 -10.75 -2.69
N LEU A 311 -17.51 -9.49 -2.26
CA LEU A 311 -18.66 -9.08 -1.44
C LEU A 311 -19.99 -9.31 -2.18
N PRO A 312 -21.13 -9.48 -1.45
CA PRO A 312 -22.46 -9.50 -2.05
C PRO A 312 -22.72 -8.26 -2.92
N ALA A 313 -23.49 -8.43 -4.01
CA ALA A 313 -23.69 -7.39 -5.03
C ALA A 313 -24.09 -6.02 -4.44
N GLU A 314 -25.07 -5.99 -3.55
CA GLU A 314 -25.52 -4.74 -2.92
C GLU A 314 -24.48 -4.10 -2.00
N SER A 315 -23.63 -4.92 -1.36
CA SER A 315 -22.60 -4.43 -0.43
C SER A 315 -21.40 -3.81 -1.13
N LYS A 316 -21.08 -4.26 -2.35
CA LYS A 316 -19.92 -3.77 -3.12
C LYS A 316 -20.25 -2.71 -4.15
N LYS A 317 -21.53 -2.53 -4.47
CA LYS A 317 -22.03 -1.75 -5.60
C LYS A 317 -21.36 -0.40 -5.75
N ASP A 318 -21.39 0.42 -4.71
CA ASP A 318 -20.91 1.80 -4.79
C ASP A 318 -19.38 1.88 -4.93
N LEU A 319 -18.67 0.97 -4.24
CA LEU A 319 -17.21 0.96 -4.31
C LEU A 319 -16.71 0.37 -5.64
N VAL A 320 -17.36 -0.66 -6.16
CA VAL A 320 -17.06 -1.23 -7.48
C VAL A 320 -17.39 -0.22 -8.57
N GLU A 321 -18.55 0.45 -8.51
CA GLU A 321 -18.88 1.53 -9.45
C GLU A 321 -17.80 2.62 -9.45
N ARG A 322 -17.34 3.05 -8.26
CA ARG A 322 -16.25 4.02 -8.15
C ARG A 322 -14.96 3.50 -8.80
N MET A 323 -14.61 2.24 -8.59
CA MET A 323 -13.41 1.64 -9.19
C MET A 323 -13.49 1.61 -10.70
N GLU A 324 -14.61 1.12 -11.25
CA GLU A 324 -14.79 0.93 -12.68
C GLU A 324 -14.96 2.27 -13.41
N SER A 325 -15.78 3.19 -12.88
CA SER A 325 -16.00 4.51 -13.50
C SER A 325 -14.74 5.39 -13.53
N ARG A 326 -13.74 5.07 -12.71
CA ARG A 326 -12.45 5.76 -12.70
C ARG A 326 -11.33 4.97 -13.37
N HIS A 327 -11.63 3.85 -14.03
CA HIS A 327 -10.65 2.96 -14.70
C HIS A 327 -9.55 2.48 -13.74
N SER A 328 -9.88 2.28 -12.47
CA SER A 328 -8.87 2.07 -11.42
C SER A 328 -8.14 0.74 -11.50
N LEU A 329 -8.70 -0.26 -12.20
CA LEU A 329 -8.06 -1.56 -12.41
C LEU A 329 -6.76 -1.42 -13.21
N ARG A 330 -6.59 -0.31 -13.95
CA ARG A 330 -5.34 0.05 -14.61
C ARG A 330 -4.18 0.19 -13.62
N GLN A 331 -4.41 0.54 -12.37
CA GLN A 331 -3.36 0.52 -11.34
C GLN A 331 -2.73 -0.86 -11.20
N LEU A 332 -3.56 -1.91 -11.11
CA LEU A 332 -3.11 -3.29 -10.94
C LEU A 332 -2.42 -3.83 -12.20
N SER A 333 -3.06 -3.64 -13.34
CA SER A 333 -2.53 -4.12 -14.62
C SER A 333 -1.21 -3.42 -14.96
N TYR A 334 -1.10 -2.12 -14.68
CA TYR A 334 0.11 -1.37 -14.97
C TYR A 334 1.26 -1.74 -14.00
N MET A 335 0.98 -1.98 -12.71
CA MET A 335 1.99 -2.55 -11.79
C MET A 335 2.53 -3.88 -12.32
N LYS A 336 1.65 -4.74 -12.88
CA LYS A 336 2.06 -6.01 -13.50
C LYS A 336 2.91 -5.77 -14.75
N ASP A 337 2.49 -4.86 -15.62
CA ASP A 337 3.22 -4.51 -16.84
C ASP A 337 4.64 -3.96 -16.53
N MET A 338 4.78 -3.24 -15.40
CA MET A 338 6.05 -2.71 -14.90
C MET A 338 6.89 -3.71 -14.08
N GLY A 339 6.41 -4.94 -13.87
CA GLY A 339 7.10 -5.97 -13.08
C GLY A 339 7.19 -5.67 -11.58
N MET A 340 6.23 -4.92 -11.03
CA MET A 340 6.24 -4.51 -9.62
C MET A 340 5.72 -5.58 -8.66
N GLY A 341 5.27 -6.73 -9.14
CA GLY A 341 4.77 -7.83 -8.32
C GLY A 341 3.89 -8.82 -9.06
N CYS A 342 3.21 -9.67 -8.30
CA CYS A 342 2.34 -10.73 -8.80
C CYS A 342 0.86 -10.39 -8.60
N ASP A 343 0.02 -10.60 -9.61
CA ASP A 343 -1.43 -10.49 -9.49
C ASP A 343 -2.09 -11.81 -9.04
N ARG A 344 -1.28 -12.89 -8.89
CA ARG A 344 -1.65 -14.14 -8.21
C ARG A 344 -0.99 -14.22 -6.85
N TYR A 345 -1.70 -14.82 -5.91
CA TYR A 345 -1.21 -14.90 -4.53
C TYR A 345 -1.88 -16.06 -3.77
N GLN A 346 -1.21 -16.51 -2.72
CA GLN A 346 -1.83 -17.35 -1.70
C GLN A 346 -2.30 -16.46 -0.55
N LEU A 347 -3.60 -16.43 -0.28
CA LEU A 347 -4.18 -15.68 0.83
C LEU A 347 -4.17 -16.54 2.09
N ILE A 348 -3.33 -16.19 3.06
CA ILE A 348 -3.12 -16.94 4.29
C ILE A 348 -3.91 -16.30 5.44
N ASP A 349 -4.92 -17.00 5.94
CA ASP A 349 -5.71 -16.60 7.10
C ASP A 349 -4.93 -16.91 8.40
N ILE A 350 -4.36 -15.85 8.98
CA ILE A 350 -3.54 -15.97 10.19
C ILE A 350 -4.37 -16.14 11.48
N ASP A 351 -5.68 -16.02 11.41
CA ASP A 351 -6.58 -16.25 12.52
C ASP A 351 -6.95 -17.74 12.65
N ASN A 352 -6.80 -18.49 11.57
CA ASN A 352 -7.19 -19.91 11.49
C ASN A 352 -6.01 -20.84 11.15
N GLY A 353 -4.88 -20.67 11.87
CA GLY A 353 -3.73 -21.59 11.76
C GLY A 353 -3.01 -21.52 10.41
N ASP A 354 -2.95 -20.35 9.81
CA ASP A 354 -2.31 -20.10 8.51
C ASP A 354 -2.94 -20.90 7.34
N LYS A 355 -4.25 -21.10 7.41
CA LYS A 355 -5.00 -21.75 6.33
C LYS A 355 -4.97 -20.88 5.08
N VAL A 356 -4.67 -21.49 3.92
CA VAL A 356 -4.85 -20.83 2.62
C VAL A 356 -6.35 -20.75 2.31
N ILE A 357 -6.84 -19.55 2.05
CA ILE A 357 -8.23 -19.26 1.74
C ILE A 357 -8.32 -18.47 0.43
N ASN A 358 -9.52 -18.29 -0.10
CA ASN A 358 -9.79 -17.39 -1.22
C ASN A 358 -10.55 -16.11 -0.76
N ALA A 359 -10.73 -15.17 -1.66
CA ALA A 359 -11.41 -13.90 -1.36
C ALA A 359 -12.88 -14.10 -0.91
N GLN A 360 -13.59 -15.13 -1.45
CA GLN A 360 -14.96 -15.45 -1.06
C GLN A 360 -15.01 -15.93 0.39
N GLU A 361 -14.05 -16.77 0.81
CA GLU A 361 -13.92 -17.22 2.19
C GLU A 361 -13.56 -16.06 3.11
N ALA A 362 -12.68 -15.15 2.68
CA ALA A 362 -12.29 -13.96 3.44
C ALA A 362 -13.47 -13.05 3.78
N VAL A 363 -14.45 -12.91 2.87
CA VAL A 363 -15.62 -12.03 3.08
C VAL A 363 -16.88 -12.75 3.55
N LYS A 364 -16.82 -14.07 3.75
CA LYS A 364 -17.98 -14.87 4.15
C LYS A 364 -18.54 -14.41 5.49
N GLY A 365 -19.83 -14.05 5.52
CA GLY A 365 -20.57 -13.67 6.74
C GLY A 365 -20.30 -12.25 7.24
N ILE A 366 -19.54 -11.42 6.51
CA ILE A 366 -19.29 -10.02 6.87
C ILE A 366 -20.57 -9.19 6.69
N LYS A 367 -20.85 -8.32 7.69
CA LYS A 367 -22.04 -7.44 7.69
C LYS A 367 -21.78 -6.00 8.18
N GLY A 368 -20.77 -5.78 9.00
CA GLY A 368 -20.54 -4.47 9.64
C GLY A 368 -19.89 -3.46 8.71
N THR A 369 -20.40 -2.23 8.70
CA THR A 369 -19.85 -1.11 7.90
C THR A 369 -19.03 -0.12 8.73
N TRP A 370 -19.05 -0.22 10.04
CA TRP A 370 -18.36 0.70 10.94
C TRP A 370 -17.57 -0.05 12.01
N VAL A 371 -16.32 0.34 12.20
CA VAL A 371 -15.49 -0.04 13.34
C VAL A 371 -15.07 1.24 14.06
N PRO A 372 -15.42 1.43 15.33
CA PRO A 372 -15.00 2.59 16.09
C PRO A 372 -13.48 2.67 16.20
N ASP A 373 -12.95 3.85 16.48
CA ASP A 373 -11.51 4.08 16.68
C ASP A 373 -10.96 3.33 17.91
N GLY A 374 -11.82 2.64 18.59
CA GLY A 374 -11.64 1.98 19.86
C GLY A 374 -10.32 1.28 20.11
N ASN A 375 -10.09 1.10 21.30
CA ASN A 375 -8.92 0.79 22.12
C ASN A 375 -8.27 -0.55 21.81
#